data_9e651bc5ffc0eccb765d94e28e18ea3b
#
_entry.id   9e651bc5ffc0eccb765d94e28e18ea3b
#
_cell.length_a   1.000
_cell.length_b   1.000
_cell.length_c   1.000
_cell.angle_alpha   90.00
_cell.angle_beta   90.00
_cell.angle_gamma   90.00
#
_symmetry.space_group_name_H-M   'P 1'
#
loop_
_entity.id
_entity.type
_entity.pdbx_description
1 polymer ?
#
loop_
_entity_poly.entity_id
_entity_poly.type
_entity_poly.pdbx_seq_one_letter_code
_entity_poly.pdbx_strand_id
1 'polypeptide(L)'
;MDYKIIDSFLDKEHYLTVSSFLKSKSCPYYFEDSDTYKDSKNKNGFFSFCYYNNNRPDHSLFDTHIVPILKKLNYFSCVQVRANLSFRDKDSIECGIHTDYDVKSLTTAILFLTKSNAKTILYVDDKPISIDNLENRILIFPSYIKHKVIYQTDVHKRYVINFNYFENPLTTATAR
;
A
#
# COMPACT_ATOMS: atom_id res chain seq x y z
N MET A 1 10.24 4.75 -16.11
CA MET A 1 10.15 5.57 -14.85
C MET A 1 9.98 4.58 -13.73
N ASP A 2 10.89 4.60 -12.76
CA ASP A 2 10.97 3.50 -11.78
C ASP A 2 9.95 3.62 -10.64
N TYR A 3 9.41 4.80 -10.40
CA TYR A 3 8.32 5.04 -9.44
C TYR A 3 7.63 6.40 -9.69
N LYS A 4 6.42 6.56 -9.12
CA LYS A 4 5.64 7.80 -9.18
C LYS A 4 5.05 8.11 -7.81
N ILE A 5 5.03 9.38 -7.43
CA ILE A 5 4.38 9.88 -6.22
C ILE A 5 3.32 10.90 -6.63
N ILE A 6 2.13 10.78 -6.05
CA ILE A 6 1.03 11.74 -6.26
C ILE A 6 0.47 12.11 -4.89
N ASP A 7 0.55 13.40 -4.55
CA ASP A 7 -0.10 13.94 -3.35
C ASP A 7 -1.56 14.28 -3.61
N SER A 8 -2.38 14.29 -2.56
CA SER A 8 -3.82 14.56 -2.64
C SER A 8 -4.50 13.70 -3.71
N PHE A 9 -4.17 12.40 -3.73
CA PHE A 9 -4.54 11.47 -4.80
C PHE A 9 -6.04 11.28 -4.94
N LEU A 10 -6.78 11.14 -3.82
CA LEU A 10 -8.23 11.05 -3.81
C LEU A 10 -8.83 12.43 -3.56
N ASP A 11 -10.01 12.69 -4.14
CA ASP A 11 -10.84 13.79 -3.67
C ASP A 11 -11.23 13.60 -2.20
N LYS A 12 -11.64 14.67 -1.56
CA LYS A 12 -11.91 14.72 -0.12
C LYS A 12 -13.01 13.74 0.30
N GLU A 13 -14.07 13.63 -0.48
CA GLU A 13 -15.23 12.79 -0.14
C GLU A 13 -14.85 11.30 -0.18
N HIS A 14 -14.25 10.85 -1.27
CA HIS A 14 -13.82 9.48 -1.40
C HIS A 14 -12.73 9.11 -0.37
N TYR A 15 -11.76 10.01 -0.15
CA TYR A 15 -10.75 9.83 0.89
C TYR A 15 -11.39 9.61 2.27
N LEU A 16 -12.36 10.45 2.66
CA LEU A 16 -13.03 10.34 3.95
C LEU A 16 -13.85 9.05 4.03
N THR A 17 -14.56 8.67 2.97
CA THR A 17 -15.33 7.42 2.92
C THR A 17 -14.46 6.21 3.22
N VAL A 18 -13.36 6.06 2.51
CA VAL A 18 -12.44 4.92 2.67
C VAL A 18 -11.70 4.97 4.01
N SER A 19 -11.13 6.13 4.35
CA SER A 19 -10.31 6.27 5.56
C SER A 19 -11.14 6.14 6.84
N SER A 20 -12.37 6.66 6.88
CA SER A 20 -13.26 6.55 8.03
C SER A 20 -13.66 5.10 8.31
N PHE A 21 -13.98 4.32 7.28
CA PHE A 21 -14.26 2.91 7.44
C PHE A 21 -13.04 2.16 7.99
N LEU A 22 -11.87 2.32 7.36
CA LEU A 22 -10.64 1.62 7.77
C LEU A 22 -10.15 2.02 9.17
N LYS A 23 -10.45 3.25 9.63
CA LYS A 23 -10.12 3.73 10.98
C LYS A 23 -11.21 3.41 12.01
N SER A 24 -12.36 2.88 11.58
CA SER A 24 -13.49 2.57 12.45
C SER A 24 -13.35 1.23 13.19
N LYS A 25 -14.19 1.04 14.20
CA LYS A 25 -14.32 -0.26 14.89
C LYS A 25 -15.04 -1.33 14.06
N SER A 26 -15.69 -0.92 12.95
CA SER A 26 -16.45 -1.83 12.07
C SER A 26 -15.57 -2.50 11.02
N CYS A 27 -14.32 -2.08 10.84
CA CYS A 27 -13.39 -2.74 9.93
C CYS A 27 -12.84 -4.02 10.57
N PRO A 28 -13.11 -5.19 9.99
CA PRO A 28 -12.70 -6.49 10.58
C PRO A 28 -11.25 -6.81 10.23
N TYR A 29 -10.32 -6.19 10.93
CA TYR A 29 -8.91 -6.49 10.78
C TYR A 29 -8.55 -7.85 11.38
N TYR A 30 -7.72 -8.62 10.65
CA TYR A 30 -7.15 -9.88 11.10
C TYR A 30 -5.68 -9.67 11.45
N PHE A 31 -5.24 -10.32 12.51
CA PHE A 31 -3.85 -10.27 12.96
C PHE A 31 -2.96 -11.14 12.07
N GLU A 32 -1.83 -10.58 11.65
CA GLU A 32 -0.77 -11.26 10.90
C GLU A 32 0.46 -11.41 11.81
N ASP A 33 0.84 -12.64 12.09
CA ASP A 33 1.80 -13.03 13.14
C ASP A 33 3.21 -12.46 12.92
N SER A 34 3.59 -12.25 11.68
CA SER A 34 4.91 -11.72 11.36
C SER A 34 4.91 -11.02 10.01
N ASP A 35 5.85 -10.11 9.83
CA ASP A 35 6.29 -9.76 8.50
C ASP A 35 6.81 -11.05 7.86
N THR A 36 6.29 -11.39 6.71
CA THR A 36 6.53 -12.63 5.94
C THR A 36 8.02 -12.82 5.53
N TYR A 37 8.92 -11.96 5.99
CA TYR A 37 10.31 -11.89 5.53
C TYR A 37 11.27 -12.28 6.66
N LYS A 38 12.14 -13.25 6.36
CA LYS A 38 13.09 -13.85 7.32
C LYS A 38 13.98 -12.85 8.07
N ASP A 39 14.21 -11.67 7.49
CA ASP A 39 15.09 -10.62 8.04
C ASP A 39 14.32 -9.48 8.70
N SER A 40 13.00 -9.62 8.89
CA SER A 40 12.21 -8.60 9.56
C SER A 40 12.58 -8.48 11.04
N LYS A 41 12.82 -7.24 11.48
CA LYS A 41 12.99 -6.91 12.89
C LYS A 41 11.65 -6.70 13.60
N ASN A 42 10.56 -6.58 12.83
CA ASN A 42 9.22 -6.45 13.39
C ASN A 42 8.71 -7.83 13.85
N LYS A 43 8.75 -8.04 15.14
CA LYS A 43 8.19 -9.24 15.80
C LYS A 43 6.79 -9.00 16.34
N ASN A 44 6.24 -7.81 16.20
CA ASN A 44 4.95 -7.43 16.76
C ASN A 44 3.79 -7.75 15.82
N GLY A 45 4.09 -8.19 14.57
CA GLY A 45 3.08 -8.40 13.55
C GLY A 45 2.41 -7.10 13.09
N PHE A 46 1.34 -7.24 12.36
CA PHE A 46 0.47 -6.14 11.93
C PHE A 46 -0.95 -6.67 11.74
N PHE A 47 -1.91 -5.79 11.49
CA PHE A 47 -3.27 -6.18 11.19
C PHE A 47 -3.57 -5.92 9.72
N SER A 48 -4.27 -6.83 9.07
CA SER A 48 -4.69 -6.69 7.67
C SER A 48 -6.19 -6.80 7.50
N PHE A 49 -6.71 -6.09 6.49
CA PHE A 49 -8.07 -6.21 6.00
C PHE A 49 -8.04 -6.34 4.48
N CYS A 50 -8.58 -7.44 3.95
CA CYS A 50 -8.55 -7.75 2.54
C CYS A 50 -9.83 -7.27 1.84
N TYR A 51 -9.67 -6.45 0.79
CA TYR A 51 -10.76 -6.05 -0.09
C TYR A 51 -10.91 -7.00 -1.28
N TYR A 52 -9.76 -7.49 -1.79
CA TYR A 52 -9.71 -8.32 -2.99
C TYR A 52 -8.53 -9.28 -2.94
N ASN A 53 -8.78 -10.55 -3.20
CA ASN A 53 -7.76 -11.58 -3.28
C ASN A 53 -8.28 -12.79 -4.07
N ASN A 54 -7.37 -13.64 -4.58
CA ASN A 54 -7.73 -14.87 -5.29
C ASN A 54 -8.76 -14.66 -6.43
N ASN A 55 -8.59 -13.58 -7.21
CA ASN A 55 -9.45 -13.19 -8.34
C ASN A 55 -10.92 -12.91 -7.98
N ARG A 56 -11.20 -12.51 -6.74
CA ARG A 56 -12.55 -12.14 -6.30
C ARG A 56 -12.51 -11.03 -5.23
N PRO A 57 -13.58 -10.24 -5.13
CA PRO A 57 -13.80 -9.38 -3.96
C PRO A 57 -13.97 -10.24 -2.70
N ASP A 58 -13.24 -9.89 -1.64
CA ASP A 58 -13.36 -10.50 -0.32
C ASP A 58 -14.32 -9.72 0.60
N HIS A 59 -14.69 -8.49 0.19
CA HIS A 59 -15.59 -7.64 0.95
C HIS A 59 -16.53 -6.84 0.04
N SER A 60 -17.79 -6.65 0.48
CA SER A 60 -18.85 -5.95 -0.27
C SER A 60 -18.54 -4.49 -0.59
N LEU A 61 -17.66 -3.83 0.18
CA LEU A 61 -17.21 -2.46 -0.08
C LEU A 61 -16.14 -2.35 -1.18
N PHE A 62 -15.73 -3.46 -1.81
CA PHE A 62 -14.75 -3.42 -2.88
C PHE A 62 -15.18 -2.47 -4.01
N ASP A 63 -16.43 -2.58 -4.46
CA ASP A 63 -16.93 -1.78 -5.59
C ASP A 63 -17.00 -0.29 -5.27
N THR A 64 -17.39 0.08 -4.06
CA THR A 64 -17.56 1.49 -3.66
C THR A 64 -16.28 2.15 -3.17
N HIS A 65 -15.42 1.41 -2.49
CA HIS A 65 -14.18 1.94 -1.92
C HIS A 65 -13.00 1.85 -2.89
N ILE A 66 -12.87 0.71 -3.58
CA ILE A 66 -11.63 0.33 -4.25
C ILE A 66 -11.70 0.48 -5.77
N VAL A 67 -12.82 0.10 -6.41
CA VAL A 67 -12.93 0.20 -7.87
C VAL A 67 -12.69 1.62 -8.39
N PRO A 68 -13.20 2.71 -7.77
CA PRO A 68 -12.88 4.07 -8.20
C PRO A 68 -11.38 4.39 -8.12
N ILE A 69 -10.67 3.88 -7.10
CA ILE A 69 -9.22 4.03 -6.95
C ILE A 69 -8.50 3.30 -8.08
N LEU A 70 -8.85 2.05 -8.33
CA LEU A 70 -8.27 1.24 -9.40
C LEU A 70 -8.49 1.85 -10.78
N LYS A 71 -9.69 2.41 -11.05
CA LYS A 71 -9.97 3.16 -12.29
C LYS A 71 -9.04 4.37 -12.44
N LYS A 72 -8.79 5.10 -11.36
CA LYS A 72 -7.87 6.24 -11.34
C LYS A 72 -6.42 5.80 -11.53
N LEU A 73 -6.06 4.59 -11.12
CA LEU A 73 -4.77 3.95 -11.37
C LEU A 73 -4.66 3.33 -12.77
N ASN A 74 -5.71 3.45 -13.61
CA ASN A 74 -5.74 2.88 -14.95
C ASN A 74 -5.51 1.36 -14.96
N TYR A 75 -6.12 0.63 -14.03
CA TYR A 75 -5.97 -0.81 -13.94
C TYR A 75 -6.66 -1.56 -15.08
N PHE A 76 -6.09 -2.68 -15.46
CA PHE A 76 -6.71 -3.68 -16.33
C PHE A 76 -7.24 -4.86 -15.52
N SER A 77 -6.42 -5.40 -14.63
CA SER A 77 -6.77 -6.55 -13.78
C SER A 77 -6.20 -6.37 -12.38
N CYS A 78 -6.99 -6.66 -11.37
CA CYS A 78 -6.60 -6.61 -9.97
C CYS A 78 -6.08 -7.98 -9.51
N VAL A 79 -4.99 -7.98 -8.74
CA VAL A 79 -4.42 -9.19 -8.13
C VAL A 79 -4.73 -9.24 -6.64
N GLN A 80 -4.42 -8.17 -5.92
CA GLN A 80 -4.70 -8.05 -4.50
C GLN A 80 -4.93 -6.59 -4.10
N VAL A 81 -5.86 -6.36 -3.16
CA VAL A 81 -5.99 -5.09 -2.44
C VAL A 81 -6.15 -5.36 -0.97
N ARG A 82 -5.20 -4.87 -0.18
CA ARG A 82 -5.14 -5.10 1.26
C ARG A 82 -4.84 -3.81 2.02
N ALA A 83 -5.68 -3.49 3.00
CA ALA A 83 -5.38 -2.44 3.97
C ALA A 83 -4.56 -3.02 5.11
N ASN A 84 -3.48 -2.33 5.50
CA ASN A 84 -2.62 -2.71 6.60
C ASN A 84 -2.69 -1.65 7.71
N LEU A 85 -2.79 -2.12 8.93
CA LEU A 85 -2.74 -1.35 10.18
C LEU A 85 -1.52 -1.79 10.97
N SER A 86 -0.60 -0.86 11.23
CA SER A 86 0.53 -1.06 12.12
C SER A 86 0.47 -0.15 13.35
N PHE A 87 0.96 -0.65 14.47
CA PHE A 87 1.09 0.12 15.71
C PHE A 87 2.54 0.60 15.88
N ARG A 88 2.69 1.75 16.56
CA ARG A 88 4.02 2.24 16.90
C ARG A 88 4.69 1.32 17.93
N ASP A 89 6.00 1.22 17.83
CA ASP A 89 6.86 0.72 18.90
C ASP A 89 7.65 1.90 19.53
N LYS A 90 8.38 1.63 20.62
CA LYS A 90 9.27 2.60 21.25
C LYS A 90 10.42 2.96 20.32
N ASP A 91 10.96 1.95 19.64
CA ASP A 91 12.09 2.08 18.74
C ASP A 91 11.61 2.03 17.28
N SER A 92 12.37 2.68 16.39
CA SER A 92 12.15 2.55 14.97
C SER A 92 12.48 1.13 14.51
N ILE A 93 11.44 0.38 14.10
CA ILE A 93 11.56 -0.98 13.62
C ILE A 93 11.48 -0.97 12.10
N GLU A 94 12.21 -1.87 11.44
CA GLU A 94 12.20 -2.06 10.01
C GLU A 94 11.63 -3.44 9.67
N CYS A 95 10.77 -3.51 8.64
CA CYS A 95 10.47 -4.80 8.03
C CYS A 95 11.65 -5.27 7.16
N GLY A 96 11.66 -6.56 6.80
CA GLY A 96 12.64 -7.12 5.87
C GLY A 96 12.52 -6.50 4.47
N ILE A 97 13.64 -6.46 3.75
CA ILE A 97 13.65 -6.04 2.34
C ILE A 97 12.96 -7.12 1.51
N HIS A 98 12.01 -6.73 0.67
CA HIS A 98 11.21 -7.65 -0.13
C HIS A 98 10.73 -7.03 -1.43
N THR A 99 10.16 -7.87 -2.28
CA THR A 99 9.31 -7.49 -3.41
C THR A 99 7.91 -7.99 -3.13
N ASP A 100 6.86 -7.28 -3.54
CA ASP A 100 5.50 -7.82 -3.42
C ASP A 100 5.31 -9.03 -4.34
N TYR A 101 5.73 -8.88 -5.59
CA TYR A 101 5.71 -9.92 -6.61
C TYR A 101 6.91 -9.76 -7.55
N ASP A 102 7.58 -10.85 -7.89
CA ASP A 102 8.64 -10.86 -8.90
C ASP A 102 8.05 -11.02 -10.31
N VAL A 103 7.17 -10.06 -10.69
CA VAL A 103 6.50 -10.02 -11.99
C VAL A 103 6.68 -8.64 -12.62
N LYS A 104 7.41 -8.58 -13.74
CA LYS A 104 7.79 -7.30 -14.39
C LYS A 104 6.62 -6.44 -14.84
N SER A 105 5.50 -7.05 -15.24
CA SER A 105 4.30 -6.36 -15.73
C SER A 105 3.33 -5.96 -14.63
N LEU A 106 3.59 -6.35 -13.38
CA LEU A 106 2.73 -6.06 -12.25
C LEU A 106 3.16 -4.76 -11.57
N THR A 107 2.19 -3.95 -11.20
CA THR A 107 2.38 -2.68 -10.51
C THR A 107 1.92 -2.80 -9.06
N THR A 108 2.71 -2.27 -8.15
CA THR A 108 2.34 -2.02 -6.75
C THR A 108 2.00 -0.54 -6.57
N ALA A 109 0.91 -0.26 -5.86
CA ALA A 109 0.63 1.08 -5.36
C ALA A 109 0.34 1.05 -3.87
N ILE A 110 0.86 2.04 -3.13
CA ILE A 110 0.64 2.21 -1.69
C ILE A 110 -0.02 3.55 -1.44
N LEU A 111 -1.29 3.53 -1.02
CA LEU A 111 -2.02 4.72 -0.59
C LEU A 111 -1.86 4.91 0.92
N PHE A 112 -1.24 6.01 1.33
CA PHE A 112 -1.06 6.35 2.73
C PHE A 112 -2.30 7.06 3.29
N LEU A 113 -2.89 6.52 4.36
CA LEU A 113 -4.08 7.08 5.02
C LEU A 113 -3.76 7.80 6.33
N THR A 114 -2.50 7.82 6.73
CA THR A 114 -2.04 8.46 7.97
C THR A 114 -0.75 9.22 7.69
N LYS A 115 -0.67 10.48 8.08
CA LYS A 115 0.60 11.21 8.13
C LYS A 115 1.42 10.69 9.33
N SER A 116 2.68 10.33 9.12
CA SER A 116 3.58 9.86 10.18
C SER A 116 5.04 10.00 9.77
N ASN A 117 5.96 9.80 10.72
CA ASN A 117 7.40 9.75 10.45
C ASN A 117 7.88 8.40 9.85
N ALA A 118 6.96 7.45 9.60
CA ALA A 118 7.28 6.23 8.86
C ALA A 118 7.85 6.54 7.47
N LYS A 119 8.69 5.64 6.97
CA LYS A 119 9.26 5.75 5.62
C LYS A 119 9.03 4.45 4.85
N THR A 120 8.76 4.59 3.55
CA THR A 120 8.91 3.47 2.61
C THR A 120 10.22 3.67 1.86
N ILE A 121 11.11 2.69 1.92
CA ILE A 121 12.41 2.74 1.24
C ILE A 121 12.31 1.87 -0.02
N LEU A 122 12.41 2.48 -1.20
CA LEU A 122 12.55 1.77 -2.47
C LEU A 122 14.03 1.62 -2.82
N TYR A 123 14.40 0.49 -3.44
CA TYR A 123 15.74 0.26 -3.96
C TYR A 123 15.70 0.29 -5.50
N VAL A 124 16.00 1.46 -6.07
CA VAL A 124 16.02 1.69 -7.52
C VAL A 124 17.48 1.73 -7.96
N ASP A 125 17.86 0.85 -8.89
CA ASP A 125 19.28 0.66 -9.30
C ASP A 125 20.22 0.50 -8.09
N ASP A 126 19.80 -0.34 -7.14
CA ASP A 126 20.48 -0.60 -5.85
C ASP A 126 20.68 0.64 -4.95
N LYS A 127 20.07 1.78 -5.28
CA LYS A 127 20.11 3.00 -4.45
C LYS A 127 18.84 3.12 -3.62
N PRO A 128 18.95 3.34 -2.30
CA PRO A 128 17.80 3.54 -1.45
C PRO A 128 17.19 4.93 -1.66
N ILE A 129 15.90 4.96 -1.93
CA ILE A 129 15.09 6.18 -2.04
C ILE A 129 14.08 6.18 -0.93
N SER A 130 14.12 7.21 -0.08
CA SER A 130 13.22 7.35 1.07
C SER A 130 11.96 8.13 0.70
N ILE A 131 10.81 7.53 0.90
CA ILE A 131 9.49 8.11 0.63
C ILE A 131 8.77 8.41 1.93
N ASP A 132 8.37 9.67 2.10
CA ASP A 132 7.63 10.14 3.27
C ASP A 132 6.19 9.64 3.27
N ASN A 133 5.73 9.23 4.45
CA ASN A 133 4.37 8.79 4.69
C ASN A 133 3.44 10.00 4.94
N LEU A 134 2.93 10.61 3.87
CA LEU A 134 1.98 11.71 3.92
C LEU A 134 0.54 11.22 3.67
N GLU A 135 -0.41 11.81 4.38
CA GLU A 135 -1.83 11.49 4.23
C GLU A 135 -2.33 11.80 2.81
N ASN A 136 -3.11 10.88 2.24
CA ASN A 136 -3.64 10.93 0.87
C ASN A 136 -2.55 11.04 -0.23
N ARG A 137 -1.35 10.58 0.06
CA ARG A 137 -0.28 10.35 -0.92
C ARG A 137 -0.38 8.93 -1.45
N ILE A 138 -0.18 8.73 -2.74
CA ILE A 138 0.01 7.41 -3.33
C ILE A 138 1.42 7.30 -3.91
N LEU A 139 2.06 6.17 -3.65
CA LEU A 139 3.33 5.73 -4.22
C LEU A 139 3.05 4.59 -5.17
N ILE A 140 3.51 4.67 -6.42
CA ILE A 140 3.28 3.68 -7.48
C ILE A 140 4.63 3.24 -8.02
N PHE A 141 4.87 1.93 -8.13
CA PHE A 141 6.13 1.36 -8.62
C PHE A 141 5.94 -0.07 -9.15
N PRO A 142 6.84 -0.58 -10.01
CA PRO A 142 6.84 -1.98 -10.43
C PRO A 142 6.97 -2.94 -9.24
N SER A 143 6.14 -3.99 -9.17
CA SER A 143 6.08 -4.91 -8.03
C SER A 143 7.38 -5.65 -7.72
N TYR A 144 8.26 -5.77 -8.72
CA TYR A 144 9.58 -6.40 -8.57
C TYR A 144 10.64 -5.49 -7.91
N ILE A 145 10.35 -4.20 -7.71
CA ILE A 145 11.28 -3.29 -7.01
C ILE A 145 11.33 -3.68 -5.53
N LYS A 146 12.54 -3.96 -5.06
CA LYS A 146 12.79 -4.23 -3.64
C LYS A 146 12.45 -3.02 -2.80
N HIS A 147 11.78 -3.26 -1.70
CA HIS A 147 11.43 -2.18 -0.77
C HIS A 147 11.32 -2.69 0.66
N LYS A 148 11.28 -1.76 1.60
CA LYS A 148 11.00 -2.01 3.02
C LYS A 148 10.27 -0.85 3.64
N VAL A 149 9.69 -1.07 4.82
CA VAL A 149 9.08 -0.04 5.67
C VAL A 149 9.94 0.17 6.91
N ILE A 150 10.18 1.44 7.25
CA ILE A 150 10.61 1.88 8.57
C ILE A 150 9.34 2.35 9.27
N TYR A 151 8.94 1.66 10.33
CA TYR A 151 7.69 1.93 11.02
C TYR A 151 7.72 3.24 11.81
N GLN A 152 6.53 3.79 12.04
CA GLN A 152 6.32 5.04 12.76
C GLN A 152 6.64 4.92 14.26
N THR A 153 7.09 6.03 14.83
CA THR A 153 7.28 6.21 16.28
C THR A 153 6.48 7.40 16.84
N ASP A 154 5.92 8.24 15.98
CA ASP A 154 5.21 9.48 16.33
C ASP A 154 3.70 9.30 16.52
N VAL A 155 3.06 8.43 15.75
CA VAL A 155 1.61 8.18 15.81
C VAL A 155 1.31 6.77 16.26
N HIS A 156 0.23 6.58 17.04
CA HIS A 156 -0.10 5.27 17.60
C HIS A 156 -0.48 4.24 16.54
N LYS A 157 -1.21 4.66 15.49
CA LYS A 157 -1.71 3.79 14.42
C LYS A 157 -1.34 4.36 13.06
N ARG A 158 -0.86 3.51 12.17
CA ARG A 158 -0.61 3.84 10.76
C ARG A 158 -1.44 2.93 9.87
N TYR A 159 -2.14 3.54 8.92
CA TYR A 159 -2.99 2.85 7.96
C TYR A 159 -2.49 3.11 6.54
N VAL A 160 -2.42 2.06 5.74
CA VAL A 160 -2.12 2.12 4.31
C VAL A 160 -2.99 1.14 3.55
N ILE A 161 -3.16 1.35 2.25
CA ILE A 161 -3.75 0.35 1.36
C ILE A 161 -2.72 -0.02 0.31
N ASN A 162 -2.41 -1.30 0.19
CA ASN A 162 -1.57 -1.86 -0.86
C ASN A 162 -2.45 -2.39 -1.99
N PHE A 163 -2.11 -2.02 -3.21
CA PHE A 163 -2.73 -2.47 -4.45
C PHE A 163 -1.68 -3.19 -5.29
N ASN A 164 -2.01 -4.40 -5.77
CA ASN A 164 -1.22 -5.11 -6.76
C ASN A 164 -2.12 -5.36 -7.97
N TYR A 165 -1.75 -4.81 -9.12
CA TYR A 165 -2.60 -4.80 -10.31
C TYR A 165 -1.79 -4.73 -11.59
N PHE A 166 -2.39 -5.15 -12.70
CA PHE A 166 -1.88 -4.92 -14.05
C PHE A 166 -2.45 -3.63 -14.60
N GLU A 167 -1.60 -2.76 -15.15
CA GLU A 167 -2.02 -1.54 -15.83
C GLU A 167 -2.64 -1.86 -17.19
N ASN A 168 -3.54 -0.97 -17.66
CA ASN A 168 -4.13 -1.10 -18.98
C ASN A 168 -3.09 -0.76 -20.05
N PRO A 169 -2.70 -1.72 -20.91
CA PRO A 169 -1.67 -1.51 -21.91
C PRO A 169 -2.09 -0.52 -23.02
N LEU A 170 -3.38 -0.31 -23.23
CA LEU A 170 -3.87 0.55 -24.33
C LEU A 170 -3.64 2.05 -24.08
N THR A 171 -3.47 2.48 -22.82
CA THR A 171 -3.24 3.89 -22.50
C THR A 171 -1.77 4.25 -22.37
N THR A 172 -0.88 3.29 -22.21
CA THR A 172 0.56 3.51 -22.19
C THR A 172 1.18 3.70 -23.58
N ALA A 173 0.47 3.33 -24.64
CA ALA A 173 0.93 3.44 -26.03
C ALA A 173 0.81 4.88 -26.63
N THR A 174 0.01 5.76 -26.03
CA THR A 174 -0.23 7.13 -26.53
C THR A 174 0.67 8.21 -25.91
N ALA A 175 1.56 7.84 -25.00
CA ALA A 175 2.46 8.76 -24.29
C ALA A 175 3.94 8.63 -24.72
N ARG A 176 4.18 8.18 -25.97
CA ARG A 176 5.53 8.16 -26.59
C ARG A 176 5.64 9.16 -27.71
#